data_15ec99430aa3969c4ceff1ac04babd2c
#
_entry.id   15ec99430aa3969c4ceff1ac04babd2c
#
_cell.length_a   1.000
_cell.length_b   1.000
_cell.length_c   1.000
_cell.angle_alpha   90.00
_cell.angle_beta   90.00
_cell.angle_gamma   90.00
#
_symmetry.space_group_name_H-M   'P 1'
#
loop_
_entity.id
_entity.type
_entity.pdbx_description
1 polymer ?
#
loop_
_entity_poly.entity_id
_entity_poly.type
_entity_poly.pdbx_seq_one_letter_code
_entity_poly.pdbx_strand_id
1 'polypeptide(L)'
;MKCLVCGESFYDSMEICPVCGVGKENFIPVEEEESGYQNNTEEFYVILGNGVAGFQAAKAIREREKTGTVIMISNEPYESYNRPMLMKSMVAGLSAKQIAIEQSEWYEEHQIYRMLGKQVQKIDVEAKEVLLDDESRIHFTKLIYAIGSECFIPPIKGSDQPEVVAIR
;
A
#
# COMPACT_ATOMS: atom_id res chain seq x y z
N MET A 1 14.02 10.18 13.56
CA MET A 1 14.91 9.22 14.25
C MET A 1 14.70 7.83 13.70
N LYS A 2 15.76 7.04 13.50
CA LYS A 2 15.69 5.66 13.01
C LYS A 2 16.22 4.72 14.08
N CYS A 3 15.49 3.65 14.36
CA CYS A 3 15.94 2.62 15.29
C CYS A 3 16.96 1.69 14.60
N LEU A 4 18.15 1.55 15.16
CA LEU A 4 19.22 0.71 14.62
C LEU A 4 18.93 -0.79 14.71
N VAL A 5 18.03 -1.20 15.59
CA VAL A 5 17.74 -2.63 15.83
C VAL A 5 16.66 -3.16 14.89
N CYS A 6 15.53 -2.45 14.72
CA CYS A 6 14.45 -2.89 13.83
C CYS A 6 14.40 -2.13 12.51
N GLY A 7 15.18 -1.06 12.35
CA GLY A 7 15.22 -0.25 11.14
C GLY A 7 14.05 0.73 10.98
N GLU A 8 13.08 0.74 11.90
CA GLU A 8 11.90 1.59 11.83
C GLU A 8 12.25 3.07 12.09
N SER A 9 11.55 3.97 11.38
CA SER A 9 11.76 5.41 11.46
C SER A 9 10.58 6.10 12.14
N PHE A 10 10.85 7.10 12.95
CA PHE A 10 9.87 7.84 13.75
C PHE A 10 10.13 9.35 13.63
N TYR A 11 9.06 10.15 13.67
CA TYR A 11 9.15 11.61 13.57
C TYR A 11 9.71 12.25 14.86
N ASP A 12 9.38 11.69 16.02
CA ASP A 12 9.79 12.21 17.32
C ASP A 12 10.85 11.35 17.98
N SER A 13 11.58 11.96 18.93
CA SER A 13 12.47 11.22 19.82
C SER A 13 11.65 10.44 20.85
N MET A 14 11.86 9.15 20.92
CA MET A 14 11.20 8.24 21.85
C MET A 14 12.22 7.69 22.86
N GLU A 15 11.76 7.44 24.09
CA GLU A 15 12.58 6.80 25.10
C GLU A 15 12.73 5.30 24.86
N ILE A 16 11.71 4.67 24.23
CA ILE A 16 11.68 3.24 23.92
C ILE A 16 11.07 3.04 22.54
N CYS A 17 11.68 2.19 21.74
CA CYS A 17 11.14 1.83 20.41
C CYS A 17 9.83 1.05 20.57
N PRO A 18 8.69 1.53 20.02
CA PRO A 18 7.40 0.85 20.13
C PRO A 18 7.33 -0.46 19.35
N VAL A 19 8.29 -0.71 18.46
CA VAL A 19 8.33 -1.91 17.61
C VAL A 19 9.15 -3.02 18.24
N CYS A 20 10.37 -2.71 18.72
CA CYS A 20 11.29 -3.74 19.24
C CYS A 20 11.69 -3.57 20.71
N GLY A 21 11.23 -2.50 21.39
CA GLY A 21 11.38 -2.30 22.82
C GLY A 21 12.77 -1.81 23.28
N VAL A 22 13.70 -1.48 22.36
CA VAL A 22 15.02 -0.97 22.73
C VAL A 22 14.98 0.48 23.14
N GLY A 23 15.91 0.90 24.01
CA GLY A 23 16.01 2.25 24.51
C GLY A 23 16.55 3.24 23.48
N LYS A 24 16.45 4.53 23.83
CA LYS A 24 16.78 5.67 22.95
C LYS A 24 18.24 5.71 22.48
N GLU A 25 19.14 5.05 23.17
CA GLU A 25 20.54 4.92 22.79
C GLU A 25 20.75 4.21 21.45
N ASN A 26 19.69 3.51 20.98
CA ASN A 26 19.69 2.82 19.69
C ASN A 26 19.01 3.64 18.58
N PHE A 27 18.72 4.91 18.81
CA PHE A 27 18.17 5.80 17.78
C PHE A 27 19.24 6.71 17.22
N ILE A 28 19.26 6.81 15.90
CA ILE A 28 20.07 7.78 15.17
C ILE A 28 19.17 8.81 14.49
N PRO A 29 19.65 10.06 14.29
CA PRO A 29 18.98 10.98 13.40
C PRO A 29 18.82 10.33 12.03
N VAL A 30 17.62 10.43 11.44
CA VAL A 30 17.49 10.22 10.00
C VAL A 30 17.99 11.50 9.37
N GLU A 31 19.18 11.45 8.75
CA GLU A 31 19.51 12.43 7.76
C GLU A 31 18.46 12.25 6.67
N GLU A 32 17.63 13.27 6.41
CA GLU A 32 16.85 13.33 5.22
C GLU A 32 17.87 13.28 4.09
N GLU A 33 18.08 12.09 3.53
CA GLU A 33 18.71 11.98 2.22
C GLU A 33 17.79 12.81 1.34
N GLU A 34 18.22 14.03 1.01
CA GLU A 34 17.66 14.75 -0.13
C GLU A 34 17.66 13.69 -1.23
N SER A 35 16.49 13.20 -1.59
CA SER A 35 16.40 12.21 -2.65
C SER A 35 16.94 12.91 -3.90
N GLY A 36 18.23 12.77 -4.12
CA GLY A 36 18.97 13.51 -5.14
C GLY A 36 18.54 13.14 -6.56
N TYR A 37 17.41 12.49 -6.68
CA TYR A 37 16.86 12.02 -7.93
C TYR A 37 15.38 12.40 -8.02
N GLN A 38 15.10 13.62 -8.49
CA GLN A 38 13.75 14.03 -8.86
C GLN A 38 13.64 13.97 -10.38
N ASN A 39 12.95 12.96 -10.88
CA ASN A 39 12.55 12.90 -12.27
C ASN A 39 11.21 13.62 -12.45
N ASN A 40 11.14 14.44 -13.50
CA ASN A 40 9.88 15.02 -13.95
C ASN A 40 9.63 14.47 -15.36
N THR A 41 8.94 13.34 -15.42
CA THR A 41 8.64 12.65 -16.68
C THR A 41 7.14 12.73 -16.98
N GLU A 42 6.77 12.38 -18.20
CA GLU A 42 5.36 12.18 -18.59
C GLU A 42 4.98 10.68 -18.52
N GLU A 43 5.55 9.97 -17.55
CA GLU A 43 5.30 8.53 -17.41
C GLU A 43 3.91 8.24 -16.83
N PHE A 44 3.35 7.11 -17.24
CA PHE A 44 2.10 6.56 -16.71
C PHE A 44 2.41 5.35 -15.82
N TYR A 45 2.41 5.57 -14.53
CA TYR A 45 2.60 4.50 -13.54
C TYR A 45 1.26 3.89 -13.18
N VAL A 46 1.09 2.60 -13.44
CA VAL A 46 -0.06 1.84 -12.97
C VAL A 46 0.39 0.86 -11.90
N ILE A 47 -0.25 0.92 -10.75
CA ILE A 47 0.04 0.08 -9.58
C ILE A 47 -1.16 -0.84 -9.37
N LEU A 48 -0.95 -2.14 -9.50
CA LEU A 48 -1.98 -3.14 -9.24
C LEU A 48 -1.90 -3.60 -7.80
N GLY A 49 -2.92 -3.25 -7.04
CA GLY A 49 -3.03 -3.54 -5.61
C GLY A 49 -2.88 -2.30 -4.75
N ASN A 50 -3.77 -2.22 -3.77
CA ASN A 50 -3.91 -1.11 -2.81
C ASN A 50 -3.51 -1.52 -1.38
N GLY A 51 -2.68 -2.55 -1.25
CA GLY A 51 -2.07 -2.94 0.02
C GLY A 51 -0.87 -2.04 0.36
N VAL A 52 -0.19 -2.34 1.47
CA VAL A 52 0.98 -1.58 1.93
C VAL A 52 2.07 -1.46 0.86
N ALA A 53 2.30 -2.50 0.06
CA ALA A 53 3.30 -2.47 -1.01
C ALA A 53 2.93 -1.48 -2.13
N GLY A 54 1.66 -1.49 -2.58
CA GLY A 54 1.18 -0.55 -3.59
C GLY A 54 1.17 0.89 -3.08
N PHE A 55 0.74 1.10 -1.85
CA PHE A 55 0.79 2.41 -1.21
C PHE A 55 2.23 2.96 -1.13
N GLN A 56 3.17 2.16 -0.63
CA GLN A 56 4.58 2.59 -0.52
C GLN A 56 5.20 2.85 -1.89
N ALA A 57 4.83 2.07 -2.91
CA ALA A 57 5.26 2.33 -4.28
C ALA A 57 4.74 3.68 -4.80
N ALA A 58 3.44 3.97 -4.60
CA ALA A 58 2.85 5.24 -5.00
C ALA A 58 3.52 6.43 -4.29
N LYS A 59 3.74 6.31 -2.98
CA LYS A 59 4.44 7.32 -2.18
C LYS A 59 5.86 7.53 -2.69
N ALA A 60 6.63 6.47 -2.86
CA ALA A 60 8.01 6.56 -3.34
C ALA A 60 8.13 7.14 -4.77
N ILE A 61 7.13 6.88 -5.63
CA ILE A 61 7.07 7.53 -6.94
C ILE A 61 6.90 9.04 -6.76
N ARG A 62 5.93 9.48 -5.95
CA ARG A 62 5.65 10.92 -5.76
C ARG A 62 6.79 11.69 -5.10
N GLU A 63 7.58 11.06 -4.27
CA GLU A 63 8.80 11.66 -3.70
C GLU A 63 9.83 11.99 -4.79
N ARG A 64 9.84 11.25 -5.90
CA ARG A 64 10.83 11.36 -6.99
C ARG A 64 10.28 11.91 -8.29
N GLU A 65 8.98 11.74 -8.54
CA GLU A 65 8.30 12.05 -9.79
C GLU A 65 7.12 12.99 -9.53
N LYS A 66 7.16 14.19 -10.08
CA LYS A 66 6.14 15.23 -9.83
C LYS A 66 5.07 15.31 -10.92
N THR A 67 5.41 14.98 -12.16
CA THR A 67 4.56 15.23 -13.34
C THR A 67 3.90 13.97 -13.89
N GLY A 68 4.53 12.79 -13.71
CA GLY A 68 3.98 11.52 -14.18
C GLY A 68 2.61 11.19 -13.57
N THR A 69 1.77 10.53 -14.32
CA THR A 69 0.48 10.05 -13.82
C THR A 69 0.67 8.80 -12.97
N VAL A 70 0.10 8.77 -11.77
CA VAL A 70 0.12 7.60 -10.88
C VAL A 70 -1.30 7.13 -10.63
N ILE A 71 -1.59 5.89 -11.02
CA ILE A 71 -2.91 5.25 -10.85
C ILE A 71 -2.74 3.98 -10.03
N MET A 72 -3.50 3.86 -8.94
CA MET A 72 -3.62 2.64 -8.15
C MET A 72 -4.94 1.95 -8.48
N ILE A 73 -4.92 0.65 -8.75
CA ILE A 73 -6.10 -0.15 -9.09
C ILE A 73 -6.25 -1.27 -8.05
N SER A 74 -7.44 -1.39 -7.46
CA SER A 74 -7.74 -2.40 -6.45
C SER A 74 -9.15 -2.95 -6.60
N ASN A 75 -9.31 -4.25 -6.37
CA ASN A 75 -10.61 -4.90 -6.26
C ASN A 75 -11.31 -4.61 -4.93
N GLU A 76 -10.57 -4.16 -3.90
CA GLU A 76 -11.16 -3.71 -2.65
C GLU A 76 -11.67 -2.26 -2.79
N PRO A 77 -12.88 -1.94 -2.27
CA PRO A 77 -13.46 -0.59 -2.39
C PRO A 77 -12.99 0.38 -1.31
N TYR A 78 -11.91 0.07 -0.63
CA TYR A 78 -11.39 0.82 0.50
C TYR A 78 -10.04 1.44 0.18
N GLU A 79 -9.70 2.54 0.87
CA GLU A 79 -8.34 3.10 0.85
C GLU A 79 -7.32 2.10 1.39
N SER A 80 -6.03 2.35 1.14
CA SER A 80 -4.97 1.52 1.71
C SER A 80 -5.06 1.54 3.24
N TYR A 81 -5.07 0.36 3.84
CA TYR A 81 -5.22 0.23 5.29
C TYR A 81 -4.18 -0.70 5.90
N ASN A 82 -3.97 -0.54 7.20
CA ASN A 82 -3.09 -1.40 7.98
C ASN A 82 -3.75 -2.77 8.19
N ARG A 83 -3.44 -3.71 7.30
CA ARG A 83 -4.02 -5.06 7.30
C ARG A 83 -3.86 -5.83 8.62
N PRO A 84 -2.73 -5.80 9.34
CA PRO A 84 -2.60 -6.35 10.68
C PRO A 84 -3.60 -5.79 11.71
N MET A 85 -4.15 -4.61 11.45
CA MET A 85 -5.15 -4.00 12.34
C MET A 85 -6.56 -4.56 12.16
N LEU A 86 -6.85 -5.33 11.08
CA LEU A 86 -8.20 -5.87 10.83
C LEU A 86 -8.74 -6.68 12.01
N MET A 87 -7.97 -7.63 12.51
CA MET A 87 -8.37 -8.44 13.68
C MET A 87 -8.63 -7.57 14.93
N LYS A 88 -7.74 -6.61 15.17
CA LYS A 88 -7.86 -5.67 16.29
C LYS A 88 -9.08 -4.77 16.13
N SER A 89 -9.34 -4.29 14.91
CA SER A 89 -10.48 -3.42 14.63
C SER A 89 -11.82 -4.12 14.86
N MET A 90 -11.92 -5.41 14.52
CA MET A 90 -13.13 -6.19 14.79
C MET A 90 -13.45 -6.27 16.28
N VAL A 91 -12.43 -6.44 17.13
CA VAL A 91 -12.60 -6.50 18.59
C VAL A 91 -12.82 -5.13 19.21
N ALA A 92 -12.09 -4.13 18.73
CA ALA A 92 -12.12 -2.77 19.27
C ALA A 92 -13.21 -1.86 18.66
N GLY A 93 -13.95 -2.35 17.65
CA GLY A 93 -14.97 -1.57 16.96
C GLY A 93 -14.41 -0.40 16.15
N LEU A 94 -13.16 -0.50 15.65
CA LEU A 94 -12.57 0.56 14.83
C LEU A 94 -13.19 0.58 13.45
N SER A 95 -13.42 1.77 12.93
CA SER A 95 -13.89 1.99 11.57
C SER A 95 -12.76 1.81 10.53
N ALA A 96 -13.12 1.60 9.26
CA ALA A 96 -12.17 1.55 8.15
C ALA A 96 -11.29 2.81 8.09
N LYS A 97 -11.87 3.97 8.38
CA LYS A 97 -11.14 5.25 8.41
C LYS A 97 -10.03 5.28 9.47
N GLN A 98 -10.24 4.63 10.62
CA GLN A 98 -9.25 4.60 11.72
C GLN A 98 -8.08 3.65 11.47
N ILE A 99 -8.24 2.67 10.58
CA ILE A 99 -7.17 1.76 10.19
C ILE A 99 -6.55 2.08 8.83
N ALA A 100 -7.09 3.09 8.11
CA ALA A 100 -6.50 3.58 6.88
C ALA A 100 -5.05 4.07 7.14
N ILE A 101 -4.16 3.85 6.17
CA ILE A 101 -2.78 4.33 6.23
C ILE A 101 -2.77 5.84 6.05
N GLU A 102 -3.52 6.32 5.06
CA GLU A 102 -3.74 7.74 4.80
C GLU A 102 -5.21 7.98 4.47
N GLN A 103 -5.66 9.22 4.61
CA GLN A 103 -7.01 9.61 4.25
C GLN A 103 -7.08 10.00 2.76
N SER A 104 -8.29 10.10 2.21
CA SER A 104 -8.53 10.42 0.80
C SER A 104 -7.85 11.71 0.35
N GLU A 105 -7.84 12.70 1.21
CA GLU A 105 -7.26 14.02 0.98
C GLU A 105 -5.76 13.93 0.67
N TRP A 106 -5.05 13.04 1.35
CA TRP A 106 -3.62 12.82 1.10
C TRP A 106 -3.34 12.36 -0.33
N TYR A 107 -4.15 11.44 -0.87
CA TYR A 107 -3.98 10.98 -2.25
C TYR A 107 -4.29 12.06 -3.27
N GLU A 108 -5.26 12.93 -2.98
CA GLU A 108 -5.60 14.08 -3.82
C GLU A 108 -4.47 15.12 -3.85
N GLU A 109 -3.94 15.48 -2.69
CA GLU A 109 -2.79 16.38 -2.54
C GLU A 109 -1.55 15.86 -3.28
N HIS A 110 -1.33 14.55 -3.25
CA HIS A 110 -0.22 13.90 -3.94
C HIS A 110 -0.55 13.50 -5.39
N GLN A 111 -1.72 13.86 -5.91
CA GLN A 111 -2.16 13.55 -7.28
C GLN A 111 -2.04 12.05 -7.61
N ILE A 112 -2.43 11.18 -6.69
CA ILE A 112 -2.49 9.73 -6.87
C ILE A 112 -3.93 9.35 -7.15
N TYR A 113 -4.22 8.92 -8.39
CA TYR A 113 -5.53 8.47 -8.79
C TYR A 113 -5.79 7.05 -8.27
N ARG A 114 -7.01 6.80 -7.80
CA ARG A 114 -7.42 5.51 -7.25
C ARG A 114 -8.63 4.98 -7.98
N MET A 115 -8.52 3.76 -8.49
CA MET A 115 -9.62 2.99 -9.09
C MET A 115 -9.95 1.85 -8.14
N LEU A 116 -10.77 2.13 -7.13
CA LEU A 116 -11.17 1.19 -6.10
C LEU A 116 -12.39 0.38 -6.53
N GLY A 117 -12.48 -0.87 -6.07
CA GLY A 117 -13.55 -1.80 -6.45
C GLY A 117 -13.47 -2.26 -7.91
N LYS A 118 -12.31 -2.17 -8.56
CA LYS A 118 -12.07 -2.57 -9.94
C LYS A 118 -11.19 -3.80 -10.00
N GLN A 119 -11.66 -4.83 -10.69
CA GLN A 119 -10.89 -6.05 -10.86
C GLN A 119 -10.12 -6.06 -12.17
N VAL A 120 -8.82 -6.34 -12.10
CA VAL A 120 -8.00 -6.55 -13.28
C VAL A 120 -8.27 -7.94 -13.84
N GLN A 121 -8.68 -8.01 -15.10
CA GLN A 121 -8.93 -9.26 -15.82
C GLN A 121 -7.71 -9.73 -16.61
N LYS A 122 -7.00 -8.79 -17.23
CA LYS A 122 -5.86 -9.11 -18.09
C LYS A 122 -4.83 -7.99 -18.06
N ILE A 123 -3.57 -8.38 -18.12
CA ILE A 123 -2.44 -7.48 -18.38
C ILE A 123 -1.89 -7.83 -19.75
N ASP A 124 -1.86 -6.85 -20.65
CA ASP A 124 -1.23 -6.97 -21.95
C ASP A 124 0.09 -6.20 -21.92
N VAL A 125 1.18 -6.94 -21.78
CA VAL A 125 2.51 -6.35 -21.62
C VAL A 125 3.04 -5.76 -22.93
N GLU A 126 2.65 -6.35 -24.07
CA GLU A 126 3.07 -5.88 -25.39
C GLU A 126 2.35 -4.60 -25.76
N ALA A 127 1.02 -4.56 -25.56
CA ALA A 127 0.21 -3.36 -25.75
C ALA A 127 0.40 -2.33 -24.63
N LYS A 128 1.02 -2.72 -23.50
CA LYS A 128 1.14 -1.91 -22.27
C LYS A 128 -0.23 -1.43 -21.77
N GLU A 129 -1.18 -2.36 -21.65
CA GLU A 129 -2.53 -2.09 -21.19
C GLU A 129 -2.96 -3.06 -20.10
N VAL A 130 -3.80 -2.56 -19.19
CA VAL A 130 -4.53 -3.35 -18.20
C VAL A 130 -6.01 -3.31 -18.56
N LEU A 131 -6.64 -4.48 -18.71
CA LEU A 131 -8.08 -4.62 -18.92
C LEU A 131 -8.77 -4.83 -17.57
N LEU A 132 -9.79 -4.04 -17.31
CA LEU A 132 -10.61 -4.13 -16.10
C LEU A 132 -11.92 -4.90 -16.34
N ASP A 133 -12.66 -5.18 -15.28
CA ASP A 133 -13.93 -5.91 -15.27
C ASP A 133 -15.09 -5.17 -15.95
N ASP A 134 -14.99 -3.86 -16.08
CA ASP A 134 -15.92 -3.02 -16.82
C ASP A 134 -15.52 -2.79 -18.30
N GLU A 135 -14.61 -3.61 -18.82
CA GLU A 135 -14.06 -3.53 -20.17
C GLU A 135 -13.19 -2.30 -20.44
N SER A 136 -12.98 -1.45 -19.46
CA SER A 136 -12.06 -0.31 -19.59
C SER A 136 -10.61 -0.77 -19.71
N ARG A 137 -9.81 -0.01 -20.47
CA ARG A 137 -8.39 -0.27 -20.71
C ARG A 137 -7.58 0.90 -20.18
N ILE A 138 -6.61 0.58 -19.35
CA ILE A 138 -5.72 1.57 -18.77
C ILE A 138 -4.34 1.35 -19.35
N HIS A 139 -3.86 2.34 -20.08
CA HIS A 139 -2.50 2.33 -20.63
C HIS A 139 -1.46 2.59 -19.54
N PHE A 140 -0.29 1.99 -19.64
CA PHE A 140 0.83 2.24 -18.75
C PHE A 140 2.16 2.30 -19.51
N THR A 141 3.08 3.11 -19.00
CA THR A 141 4.49 3.04 -19.39
C THR A 141 5.28 2.23 -18.38
N LYS A 142 4.87 2.28 -17.13
CA LYS A 142 5.44 1.52 -16.01
C LYS A 142 4.32 0.81 -15.24
N LEU A 143 4.48 -0.48 -15.00
CA LEU A 143 3.55 -1.30 -14.24
C LEU A 143 4.22 -1.84 -12.97
N ILE A 144 3.54 -1.66 -11.85
CA ILE A 144 3.96 -2.22 -10.56
C ILE A 144 2.92 -3.25 -10.12
N TYR A 145 3.36 -4.49 -9.93
CA TYR A 145 2.53 -5.60 -9.54
C TYR A 145 2.63 -5.82 -8.02
N ALA A 146 1.60 -5.38 -7.29
CA ALA A 146 1.56 -5.36 -5.82
C ALA A 146 0.24 -5.95 -5.27
N ILE A 147 -0.28 -7.00 -5.91
CA ILE A 147 -1.60 -7.59 -5.61
C ILE A 147 -1.65 -8.39 -4.30
N GLY A 148 -0.51 -8.58 -3.65
CA GLY A 148 -0.42 -9.36 -2.41
C GLY A 148 -0.58 -10.87 -2.63
N SER A 149 -1.16 -11.55 -1.63
CA SER A 149 -1.37 -12.99 -1.63
C SER A 149 -2.77 -13.33 -1.16
N GLU A 150 -3.25 -14.51 -1.50
CA GLU A 150 -4.50 -15.06 -0.97
C GLU A 150 -4.26 -15.83 0.33
N CYS A 151 -5.33 -15.93 1.15
CA CYS A 151 -5.28 -16.74 2.34
C CYS A 151 -5.22 -18.22 1.95
N PHE A 152 -4.21 -18.93 2.43
CA PHE A 152 -4.19 -20.38 2.36
C PHE A 152 -5.07 -20.97 3.47
N ILE A 153 -6.12 -21.69 3.07
CA ILE A 153 -6.95 -22.45 3.99
C ILE A 153 -6.40 -23.89 3.99
N PRO A 154 -5.83 -24.36 5.12
CA PRO A 154 -5.28 -25.71 5.19
C PRO A 154 -6.40 -26.76 5.02
N PRO A 155 -6.15 -27.88 4.32
CA PRO A 155 -7.14 -28.92 4.06
C PRO A 155 -7.34 -29.82 5.29
N ILE A 156 -7.88 -29.25 6.35
CA ILE A 156 -8.26 -29.96 7.59
C ILE A 156 -9.75 -30.19 7.61
N LYS A 157 -10.18 -31.25 8.32
CA LYS A 157 -11.59 -31.59 8.42
C LYS A 157 -12.37 -30.40 9.01
N GLY A 158 -13.40 -29.96 8.31
CA GLY A 158 -14.25 -28.83 8.69
C GLY A 158 -13.79 -27.47 8.23
N SER A 159 -12.67 -27.36 7.48
CA SER A 159 -12.22 -26.08 6.92
C SER A 159 -13.12 -25.54 5.80
N ASP A 160 -14.02 -26.38 5.29
CA ASP A 160 -15.02 -26.08 4.26
C ASP A 160 -16.39 -25.70 4.84
N GLN A 161 -16.52 -25.65 6.17
CA GLN A 161 -17.78 -25.28 6.81
C GLN A 161 -18.08 -23.79 6.64
N PRO A 162 -19.35 -23.38 6.47
CA PRO A 162 -19.72 -21.97 6.21
C PRO A 162 -19.37 -21.02 7.36
N GLU A 163 -19.16 -21.54 8.56
CA GLU A 163 -18.74 -20.78 9.74
C GLU A 163 -17.23 -20.52 9.78
N VAL A 164 -16.46 -21.17 8.90
CA VAL A 164 -15.01 -20.96 8.79
C VAL A 164 -14.73 -19.86 7.78
N VAL A 165 -14.19 -18.77 8.24
CA VAL A 165 -13.85 -17.62 7.42
C VAL A 165 -12.36 -17.34 7.46
N ALA A 166 -11.79 -17.01 6.30
CA ALA A 166 -10.44 -16.52 6.19
C ALA A 166 -10.45 -14.99 6.25
N ILE A 167 -9.62 -14.41 7.11
CA ILE A 167 -9.47 -12.96 7.22
C ILE A 167 -8.28 -12.52 6.39
N ARG A 168 -8.54 -11.63 5.45
CA ARG A 168 -7.54 -11.07 4.56
C ARG A 168 -7.58 -9.55 4.57
#